data_fea7cce6281caf6f28c002ae33df483c
#
_entry.id   fea7cce6281caf6f28c002ae33df483c
#
_cell.length_a   1.000
_cell.length_b   1.000
_cell.length_c   1.000
_cell.angle_alpha   90.00
_cell.angle_beta   90.00
_cell.angle_gamma   90.00
#
_symmetry.space_group_name_H-M   'P 1'
#
loop_
_entity.id
_entity.type
_entity.pdbx_description
1 polymer ?
#
loop_
_entity_poly.entity_id
_entity_poly.type
_entity_poly.pdbx_seq_one_letter_code
_entity_poly.pdbx_strand_id
1 'polypeptide(L)'
;LIQEDATQSMPPYDMWLHGRDDILAWWFGPGIGCRGSRLIPTVAANGSPAFGQYKPSAAGDGYEPWALQVLEVSDGRIVEFTFFLDTDTLFPLFGLPARLDA
;
A
#
# COMPACT_ATOMS: atom_id res chain seq x y z
N LEU A 1 -8.79 -12.94 6.04
CA LEU A 1 -8.49 -12.36 4.74
C LEU A 1 -7.01 -12.41 4.38
N ILE A 2 -6.12 -12.26 5.36
CA ILE A 2 -4.68 -12.34 5.13
C ILE A 2 -4.23 -13.77 5.40
N GLN A 3 -3.55 -14.36 4.39
CA GLN A 3 -3.00 -15.69 4.52
C GLN A 3 -1.95 -15.72 5.64
N GLU A 4 -1.88 -16.84 6.38
CA GLU A 4 -0.96 -16.93 7.52
C GLU A 4 0.51 -16.75 7.11
N ASP A 5 0.90 -17.26 5.95
CA ASP A 5 2.26 -17.14 5.43
C ASP A 5 2.41 -16.05 4.37
N ALA A 6 1.55 -15.03 4.39
CA ALA A 6 1.62 -13.90 3.46
C ALA A 6 2.97 -13.17 3.56
N THR A 7 3.34 -12.48 2.49
CA THR A 7 4.57 -11.69 2.44
C THR A 7 4.26 -10.22 2.17
N GLN A 8 5.15 -9.34 2.58
CA GLN A 8 5.07 -7.92 2.30
C GLN A 8 6.45 -7.41 1.87
N SER A 9 6.48 -6.61 0.81
CA SER A 9 7.69 -5.94 0.37
C SER A 9 7.40 -4.46 0.10
N MET A 10 8.43 -3.61 0.14
CA MET A 10 8.29 -2.16 -0.03
C MET A 10 9.40 -1.60 -0.92
N PRO A 11 9.38 -1.90 -2.23
CA PRO A 11 10.37 -1.33 -3.15
C PRO A 11 10.32 0.22 -3.14
N PRO A 12 11.45 0.91 -3.29
CA PRO A 12 12.77 0.37 -3.58
C PRO A 12 13.56 -0.10 -2.35
N TYR A 13 12.96 -0.05 -1.17
CA TYR A 13 13.65 -0.53 0.04
C TYR A 13 13.75 -2.05 0.03
N ASP A 14 14.89 -2.55 0.49
CA ASP A 14 15.14 -3.98 0.64
C ASP A 14 14.55 -4.46 1.97
N MET A 15 13.22 -4.43 2.06
CA MET A 15 12.48 -4.83 3.25
C MET A 15 11.45 -5.88 2.88
N TRP A 16 11.52 -7.00 3.59
CA TRP A 16 10.59 -8.11 3.44
C TRP A 16 10.06 -8.53 4.78
N LEU A 17 8.75 -8.77 4.85
CA LEU A 17 8.10 -9.36 6.00
C LEU A 17 7.44 -10.65 5.55
N HIS A 18 7.56 -11.68 6.37
CA HIS A 18 6.96 -12.97 6.10
C HIS A 18 6.11 -13.40 7.28
N GLY A 19 4.88 -13.78 6.98
CA GLY A 19 3.92 -14.20 7.97
C GLY A 19 3.00 -13.08 8.42
N ARG A 20 1.73 -13.44 8.60
CA ARG A 20 0.68 -12.48 8.97
C ARG A 20 1.02 -11.73 10.26
N ASP A 21 1.55 -12.43 11.26
CA ASP A 21 1.84 -11.80 12.55
C ASP A 21 2.92 -10.73 12.44
N ASP A 22 3.97 -10.99 11.66
CA ASP A 22 5.03 -10.00 11.42
C ASP A 22 4.52 -8.80 10.63
N ILE A 23 3.66 -9.02 9.64
CA ILE A 23 3.05 -7.96 8.84
C ILE A 23 2.20 -7.06 9.74
N LEU A 24 1.34 -7.64 10.57
CA LEU A 24 0.48 -6.87 11.46
C LEU A 24 1.29 -6.13 12.52
N ALA A 25 2.34 -6.75 13.04
CA ALA A 25 3.23 -6.09 14.00
C ALA A 25 3.88 -4.85 13.38
N TRP A 26 4.30 -4.93 12.11
CA TRP A 26 4.86 -3.79 11.42
C TRP A 26 3.81 -2.68 11.22
N TRP A 27 2.58 -3.04 10.80
CA TRP A 27 1.53 -2.06 10.56
C TRP A 27 1.16 -1.28 11.83
N PHE A 28 1.14 -1.94 12.98
CA PHE A 28 0.80 -1.30 14.26
C PHE A 28 2.03 -0.77 15.02
N GLY A 29 3.22 -0.98 14.49
CA GLY A 29 4.47 -0.44 15.02
C GLY A 29 5.04 0.62 14.08
N PRO A 30 6.11 0.30 13.32
CA PRO A 30 6.75 1.30 12.44
C PRO A 30 5.82 1.92 11.42
N GLY A 31 4.80 1.18 10.95
CA GLY A 31 3.86 1.65 9.94
C GLY A 31 2.70 2.47 10.48
N ILE A 32 2.65 2.76 11.78
CA ILE A 32 1.50 3.43 12.40
C ILE A 32 1.29 4.85 11.87
N GLY A 33 2.33 5.48 11.32
CA GLY A 33 2.22 6.80 10.70
C GLY A 33 1.30 6.85 9.49
N CYS A 34 0.96 5.69 8.91
CA CYS A 34 0.01 5.59 7.81
C CYS A 34 -1.44 5.41 8.28
N ARG A 35 -1.68 5.47 9.58
CA ARG A 35 -3.02 5.35 10.15
C ARG A 35 -3.92 6.44 9.60
N GLY A 36 -5.13 6.06 9.22
CA GLY A 36 -6.08 6.99 8.62
C GLY A 36 -5.88 7.22 7.14
N SER A 37 -5.02 6.46 6.47
CA SER A 37 -4.81 6.55 5.03
C SER A 37 -6.09 6.26 4.25
N ARG A 38 -6.18 6.87 3.06
CA ARG A 38 -7.24 6.57 2.11
C ARG A 38 -6.69 5.72 0.98
N LEU A 39 -7.49 4.74 0.54
CA LEU A 39 -7.15 3.87 -0.57
C LEU A 39 -8.05 4.17 -1.76
N ILE A 40 -7.44 4.53 -2.88
CA ILE A 40 -8.18 4.79 -4.12
C ILE A 40 -7.92 3.63 -5.08
N PRO A 41 -8.96 2.86 -5.45
CA PRO A 41 -8.77 1.75 -6.38
C PRO A 41 -8.30 2.23 -7.75
N THR A 42 -7.44 1.46 -8.38
CA THR A 42 -7.00 1.73 -9.74
C THR A 42 -6.93 0.41 -10.53
N VAL A 43 -6.67 0.53 -11.82
CA VAL A 43 -6.52 -0.65 -12.67
C VAL A 43 -5.21 -1.34 -12.33
N ALA A 44 -5.31 -2.63 -12.01
CA ALA A 44 -4.16 -3.40 -11.63
C ALA A 44 -3.34 -3.84 -12.83
N ALA A 45 -2.03 -3.86 -12.66
CA ALA A 45 -1.16 -4.57 -13.59
C ALA A 45 -1.36 -6.07 -13.41
N ASN A 46 -1.41 -6.81 -14.51
CA ASN A 46 -1.52 -8.28 -14.50
C ASN A 46 -2.78 -8.81 -13.78
N GLY A 47 -3.84 -8.01 -13.72
CA GLY A 47 -5.11 -8.46 -13.12
C GLY A 47 -5.13 -8.49 -11.60
N SER A 48 -4.07 -8.08 -10.93
CA SER A 48 -4.04 -8.00 -9.46
C SER A 48 -4.68 -6.71 -8.97
N PRO A 49 -5.46 -6.72 -7.87
CA PRO A 49 -6.01 -5.49 -7.32
C PRO A 49 -4.90 -4.51 -6.92
N ALA A 50 -5.09 -3.24 -7.25
CA ALA A 50 -4.13 -2.20 -6.93
C ALA A 50 -4.86 -0.96 -6.39
N PHE A 51 -4.17 -0.23 -5.50
CA PHE A 51 -4.73 0.94 -4.84
C PHE A 51 -3.65 2.00 -4.69
N GLY A 52 -4.03 3.26 -4.94
CA GLY A 52 -3.19 4.37 -4.50
C GLY A 52 -3.44 4.60 -3.03
N GLN A 53 -2.41 4.51 -2.20
CA GLN A 53 -2.51 4.78 -0.77
C GLN A 53 -2.02 6.20 -0.49
N TYR A 54 -2.90 6.99 0.13
CA TYR A 54 -2.64 8.37 0.48
C TYR A 54 -2.70 8.50 2.00
N LYS A 55 -1.62 8.96 2.60
CA LYS A 55 -1.59 9.19 4.06
C LYS A 55 -1.99 10.62 4.39
N PRO A 56 -2.53 10.88 5.60
CA PRO A 56 -2.84 12.25 6.01
C PRO A 56 -1.59 13.13 5.92
N SER A 57 -1.78 14.34 5.36
CA SER A 57 -0.70 15.33 5.29
C SER A 57 -0.31 15.80 6.69
N ALA A 58 0.99 16.01 6.90
CA ALA A 58 1.48 16.57 8.16
C ALA A 58 0.94 17.98 8.43
N ALA A 59 0.59 18.70 7.37
CA ALA A 59 -0.02 20.03 7.49
C ALA A 59 -1.52 19.99 7.84
N GLY A 60 -2.16 18.81 7.77
CA GLY A 60 -3.57 18.64 8.07
C GLY A 60 -4.52 19.12 6.99
N ASP A 61 -4.02 19.41 5.78
CA ASP A 61 -4.78 20.00 4.68
C ASP A 61 -5.03 19.03 3.53
N GLY A 62 -5.16 17.76 3.82
CA GLY A 62 -5.46 16.75 2.81
C GLY A 62 -4.61 15.51 2.98
N TYR A 63 -4.44 14.79 1.87
CA TYR A 63 -3.73 13.52 1.84
C TYR A 63 -2.66 13.56 0.77
N GLU A 64 -1.50 13.01 1.07
CA GLU A 64 -0.39 12.93 0.15
C GLU A 64 -0.07 11.49 -0.24
N PRO A 65 0.44 11.24 -1.46
CA PRO A 65 0.76 9.89 -1.89
C PRO A 65 1.81 9.26 -0.98
N TRP A 66 1.57 7.99 -0.60
CA TRP A 66 2.54 7.23 0.16
C TRP A 66 3.04 6.01 -0.60
N ALA A 67 2.14 5.23 -1.19
CA ALA A 67 2.52 4.03 -1.91
C ALA A 67 1.47 3.62 -2.91
N LEU A 68 1.90 2.94 -3.98
CA LEU A 68 1.02 2.15 -4.82
C LEU A 68 0.98 0.75 -4.22
N GLN A 69 -0.17 0.33 -3.73
CA GLN A 69 -0.33 -0.97 -3.09
C GLN A 69 -0.88 -1.97 -4.10
N VAL A 70 -0.16 -3.07 -4.30
CA VAL A 70 -0.61 -4.16 -5.16
C VAL A 70 -0.79 -5.40 -4.31
N LEU A 71 -1.94 -6.05 -4.44
CA LEU A 71 -2.27 -7.25 -3.68
C LEU A 71 -2.27 -8.46 -4.58
N GLU A 72 -1.70 -9.56 -4.11
CA GLU A 72 -1.92 -10.85 -4.74
C GLU A 72 -2.88 -11.65 -3.88
N VAL A 73 -3.94 -12.17 -4.52
CA VAL A 73 -5.02 -12.88 -3.84
C VAL A 73 -5.07 -14.31 -4.36
N SER A 74 -5.17 -15.27 -3.45
CA SER A 74 -5.34 -16.68 -3.79
C SER A 74 -6.38 -17.28 -2.86
N ASP A 75 -7.36 -18.00 -3.43
CA ASP A 75 -8.45 -18.66 -2.68
C ASP A 75 -9.19 -17.70 -1.74
N GLY A 76 -9.38 -16.44 -2.17
CA GLY A 76 -10.07 -15.44 -1.39
C GLY A 76 -9.27 -14.83 -0.24
N ARG A 77 -7.97 -15.13 -0.16
CA ARG A 77 -7.08 -14.59 0.86
C ARG A 77 -5.92 -13.84 0.23
N ILE A 78 -5.45 -12.81 0.92
CA ILE A 78 -4.29 -12.04 0.47
C ILE A 78 -3.02 -12.81 0.83
N VAL A 79 -2.22 -13.13 -0.20
CA VAL A 79 -0.98 -13.88 -0.02
C VAL A 79 0.27 -13.00 -0.15
N GLU A 80 0.14 -11.82 -0.75
CA GLU A 80 1.26 -10.92 -0.90
C GLU A 80 0.79 -9.46 -0.94
N PHE A 81 1.52 -8.60 -0.25
CA PHE A 81 1.39 -7.15 -0.32
C PHE A 81 2.67 -6.60 -0.92
N THR A 82 2.55 -5.73 -1.93
CA THR A 82 3.68 -4.97 -2.44
C THR A 82 3.33 -3.49 -2.37
N PHE A 83 4.11 -2.74 -1.62
CA PHE A 83 3.96 -1.28 -1.50
C PHE A 83 5.08 -0.62 -2.28
N PHE A 84 4.76 -0.09 -3.47
CA PHE A 84 5.73 0.65 -4.29
C PHE A 84 5.75 2.09 -3.82
N LEU A 85 6.89 2.54 -3.32
CA LEU A 85 7.00 3.87 -2.72
C LEU A 85 7.36 4.97 -3.72
N ASP A 86 7.68 4.63 -4.95
CA ASP A 86 7.99 5.61 -6.01
C ASP A 86 6.70 6.18 -6.62
N THR A 87 5.96 6.95 -5.81
CA THR A 87 4.66 7.47 -6.22
C THR A 87 4.74 8.53 -7.31
N ASP A 88 5.83 9.31 -7.35
CA ASP A 88 6.02 10.35 -8.37
C ASP A 88 6.02 9.79 -9.78
N THR A 89 6.59 8.60 -9.96
CA THR A 89 6.61 7.90 -11.24
C THR A 89 5.35 7.10 -11.47
N LEU A 90 4.86 6.39 -10.45
CA LEU A 90 3.82 5.38 -10.62
C LEU A 90 2.41 5.95 -10.63
N PHE A 91 2.10 6.93 -9.78
CA PHE A 91 0.74 7.45 -9.71
C PHE A 91 0.24 8.01 -11.04
N PRO A 92 1.04 8.82 -11.79
CA PRO A 92 0.57 9.27 -13.10
C PRO A 92 0.32 8.13 -14.09
N LEU A 93 1.12 7.08 -14.04
CA LEU A 93 0.96 5.93 -14.93
C LEU A 93 -0.34 5.17 -14.68
N PHE A 94 -0.86 5.22 -13.45
CA PHE A 94 -2.08 4.55 -13.05
C PHE A 94 -3.29 5.49 -13.00
N GLY A 95 -3.13 6.72 -13.47
CA GLY A 95 -4.21 7.69 -13.47
C GLY A 95 -4.61 8.19 -12.09
N LEU A 96 -3.71 8.10 -11.11
CA LEU A 96 -3.99 8.52 -9.73
C LEU A 96 -3.59 9.98 -9.52
N PRO A 97 -4.40 10.77 -8.77
CA PRO A 97 -4.06 12.16 -8.51
C PRO A 97 -2.81 12.32 -7.64
N ALA A 98 -2.16 13.47 -7.78
CA ALA A 98 -0.94 13.77 -7.02
C ALA A 98 -1.21 14.00 -5.53
N ARG A 99 -2.44 14.32 -5.15
CA ARG A 99 -2.87 14.47 -3.76
C ARG A 99 -4.40 14.41 -3.69
N LEU A 100 -4.90 14.18 -2.49
CA LEU A 100 -6.34 14.23 -2.22
C LEU A 100 -6.64 15.39 -1.27
N ASP A 101 -7.79 16.04 -1.50
CA ASP A 101 -8.27 17.07 -0.60
C ASP A 101 -8.78 16.48 0.72
N ALA A 102 -8.73 17.28 1.74
CA ALA A 102 -9.23 16.89 3.06
C ALA A 102 -10.74 16.62 3.05
#